data_f8c65535df77d507dbf7621a5eb1f55b
#
_entry.id   f8c65535df77d507dbf7621a5eb1f55b
#
_cell.length_a   1.000
_cell.length_b   1.000
_cell.length_c   1.000
_cell.angle_alpha   90.00
_cell.angle_beta   90.00
_cell.angle_gamma   90.00
#
_symmetry.space_group_name_H-M   'P 1'
#
loop_
_entity.id
_entity.type
_entity.pdbx_description
1 polymer ?
#
loop_
_entity_poly.entity_id
_entity_poly.type
_entity_poly.pdbx_seq_one_letter_code
_entity_poly.pdbx_strand_id
1 'polypeptide(L)'
;MGAIIHHMLDRAPAPVAPFSHAVETDGWVFVTGQIPENPDNEDEPLPVGIEAQTRRVIDNLKLVLSEIGLGLEHVVSARAFLIDMREFETMNKIYASYFPPNKRPARTCIGVTGLAKAARVEIDFIARRP
;
A
#
# COMPACT_ATOMS: atom_id res chain seq x y z
N MET A 1 4.52 1.06 27.94
CA MET A 1 5.22 0.16 27.03
C MET A 1 4.22 -0.59 26.18
N GLY A 2 4.32 -0.46 24.90
CA GLY A 2 3.39 -1.07 24.00
C GLY A 2 3.76 -2.51 23.66
N ALA A 3 2.78 -3.37 23.60
CA ALA A 3 2.95 -4.68 22.98
C ALA A 3 3.14 -4.48 21.47
N ILE A 4 3.79 -5.44 20.82
CA ILE A 4 3.87 -5.49 19.37
C ILE A 4 2.74 -6.38 18.88
N ILE A 5 1.89 -5.84 18.03
CA ILE A 5 0.73 -6.54 17.48
C ILE A 5 0.98 -6.84 16.01
N HIS A 6 0.95 -8.12 15.66
CA HIS A 6 1.12 -8.57 14.27
C HIS A 6 -0.26 -8.84 13.69
N HIS A 7 -0.66 -8.07 12.68
CA HIS A 7 -1.96 -8.22 12.04
C HIS A 7 -1.88 -9.14 10.84
N MET A 8 -2.64 -10.25 10.91
CA MET A 8 -2.88 -11.13 9.77
C MET A 8 -4.37 -11.04 9.45
N LEU A 9 -4.70 -10.57 8.26
CA LEU A 9 -6.06 -10.14 7.92
C LEU A 9 -6.65 -11.03 6.83
N ASP A 10 -7.84 -11.57 7.09
CA ASP A 10 -8.46 -12.56 6.20
C ASP A 10 -8.95 -11.96 4.89
N ARG A 11 -9.34 -10.68 4.88
CA ARG A 11 -9.91 -10.02 3.70
C ARG A 11 -8.89 -9.33 2.83
N ALA A 12 -7.69 -9.06 3.36
CA ALA A 12 -6.60 -8.46 2.60
C ALA A 12 -5.96 -9.51 1.67
N PRO A 13 -5.25 -9.09 0.61
CA PRO A 13 -4.53 -10.06 -0.23
C PRO A 13 -3.60 -10.93 0.62
N ALA A 14 -3.61 -12.24 0.37
CA ALA A 14 -2.73 -13.16 1.09
C ALA A 14 -1.26 -12.77 0.86
N PRO A 15 -0.41 -12.82 1.91
CA PRO A 15 1.00 -12.49 1.73
C PRO A 15 1.67 -13.44 0.73
N VAL A 16 2.43 -12.86 -0.20
CA VAL A 16 3.17 -13.64 -1.21
C VAL A 16 4.50 -14.17 -0.66
N ALA A 17 4.84 -13.82 0.57
CA ALA A 17 6.08 -14.19 1.24
C ALA A 17 5.85 -14.13 2.75
N PRO A 18 6.85 -14.50 3.60
CA PRO A 18 6.65 -14.56 5.04
C PRO A 18 6.66 -13.18 5.70
N PHE A 19 5.48 -12.53 5.77
CA PHE A 19 5.32 -11.25 6.45
C PHE A 19 3.87 -11.08 6.94
N SER A 20 3.68 -10.18 7.92
CA SER A 20 2.36 -9.77 8.39
C SER A 20 1.80 -8.66 7.48
N HIS A 21 0.49 -8.52 7.43
CA HIS A 21 -0.14 -7.41 6.70
C HIS A 21 0.21 -6.05 7.29
N ALA A 22 0.29 -5.99 8.62
CA ALA A 22 0.71 -4.78 9.33
C ALA A 22 1.26 -5.17 10.69
N VAL A 23 2.10 -4.31 11.25
CA VAL A 23 2.62 -4.45 12.62
C VAL A 23 2.39 -3.14 13.35
N GLU A 24 1.86 -3.25 14.55
CA GLU A 24 1.49 -2.08 15.35
C GLU A 24 2.20 -2.09 16.70
N THR A 25 2.74 -0.94 17.10
CA THR A 25 3.31 -0.72 18.42
C THR A 25 3.21 0.75 18.79
N ASP A 26 2.79 1.02 20.03
CA ASP A 26 2.66 2.38 20.58
C ASP A 26 1.84 3.34 19.68
N GLY A 27 0.82 2.82 19.00
CA GLY A 27 -0.02 3.58 18.10
C GLY A 27 0.55 3.81 16.71
N TRP A 28 1.79 3.39 16.46
CA TRP A 28 2.38 3.41 15.12
C TRP A 28 2.05 2.12 14.40
N VAL A 29 1.58 2.24 13.17
CA VAL A 29 1.17 1.10 12.35
C VAL A 29 1.99 1.09 11.07
N PHE A 30 2.75 0.01 10.91
CA PHE A 30 3.60 -0.21 9.75
C PHE A 30 2.85 -1.15 8.81
N VAL A 31 2.39 -0.62 7.68
CA VAL A 31 1.60 -1.39 6.72
C VAL A 31 2.53 -1.90 5.63
N THR A 32 2.58 -3.21 5.49
CA THR A 32 3.42 -3.87 4.49
C THR A 32 3.06 -3.41 3.08
N GLY A 33 4.06 -3.29 2.23
CA GLY A 33 3.88 -2.92 0.83
C GLY A 33 2.88 -3.83 0.13
N GLN A 34 1.96 -3.21 -0.61
CA GLN A 34 0.98 -3.92 -1.42
C GLN A 34 1.36 -3.83 -2.89
N ILE A 35 1.22 -4.94 -3.59
CA ILE A 35 1.23 -5.01 -5.04
C ILE A 35 -0.23 -5.13 -5.51
N PRO A 36 -0.52 -4.92 -6.81
CA PRO A 36 -1.91 -4.81 -7.26
C PRO A 36 -2.63 -6.16 -7.43
N GLU A 37 -2.54 -7.04 -6.44
CA GLU A 37 -3.26 -8.30 -6.44
C GLU A 37 -4.75 -8.10 -6.21
N ASN A 38 -5.57 -9.00 -6.78
CA ASN A 38 -6.97 -9.08 -6.43
C ASN A 38 -7.10 -9.73 -5.05
N PRO A 39 -7.66 -9.05 -4.04
CA PRO A 39 -7.75 -9.62 -2.69
C PRO A 39 -8.65 -10.86 -2.62
N ASP A 40 -9.52 -11.05 -3.59
CA ASP A 40 -10.44 -12.19 -3.63
C ASP A 40 -9.92 -13.35 -4.49
N ASN A 41 -8.89 -13.13 -5.30
CA ASN A 41 -8.33 -14.16 -6.18
C ASN A 41 -6.88 -13.86 -6.50
N GLU A 42 -5.97 -14.43 -5.71
CA GLU A 42 -4.52 -14.20 -5.87
C GLU A 42 -3.95 -14.80 -7.15
N ASP A 43 -4.66 -15.71 -7.80
CA ASP A 43 -4.23 -16.32 -9.06
C ASP A 43 -4.61 -15.48 -10.28
N GLU A 44 -5.46 -14.45 -10.09
CA GLU A 44 -5.83 -13.58 -11.18
C GLU A 44 -4.63 -12.76 -11.63
N PRO A 45 -4.41 -12.59 -12.95
CA PRO A 45 -3.35 -11.71 -13.44
C PRO A 45 -3.52 -10.29 -12.92
N LEU A 46 -2.41 -9.60 -12.67
CA LEU A 46 -2.44 -8.22 -12.23
C LEU A 46 -3.11 -7.33 -13.30
N PRO A 47 -3.75 -6.23 -12.88
CA PRO A 47 -4.35 -5.31 -13.86
C PRO A 47 -3.30 -4.81 -14.85
N VAL A 48 -3.74 -4.47 -16.05
CA VAL A 48 -2.85 -3.98 -17.10
C VAL A 48 -2.66 -2.46 -16.97
N GLY A 49 -1.40 -2.03 -16.94
CA GLY A 49 -1.04 -0.62 -16.96
C GLY A 49 -0.91 0.00 -15.58
N ILE A 50 -0.13 1.09 -15.53
CA ILE A 50 0.20 1.76 -14.27
C ILE A 50 -1.02 2.38 -13.58
N GLU A 51 -1.96 2.92 -14.34
CA GLU A 51 -3.15 3.54 -13.76
C GLU A 51 -3.98 2.52 -12.98
N ALA A 52 -4.34 1.41 -13.62
CA ALA A 52 -5.15 0.37 -12.97
C ALA A 52 -4.40 -0.28 -11.81
N GLN A 53 -3.09 -0.50 -11.97
CA GLN A 53 -2.27 -1.07 -10.90
C GLN A 53 -2.16 -0.14 -9.70
N THR A 54 -1.98 1.16 -9.92
CA THR A 54 -1.91 2.13 -8.81
C THR A 54 -3.22 2.18 -8.03
N ARG A 55 -4.35 2.19 -8.72
CA ARG A 55 -5.66 2.14 -8.07
C ARG A 55 -5.82 0.89 -7.20
N ARG A 56 -5.48 -0.27 -7.74
CA ARG A 56 -5.61 -1.53 -7.02
C ARG A 56 -4.70 -1.55 -5.79
N VAL A 57 -3.46 -1.07 -5.91
CA VAL A 57 -2.53 -1.02 -4.79
C VAL A 57 -3.09 -0.17 -3.65
N ILE A 58 -3.59 1.03 -3.96
CA ILE A 58 -4.11 1.92 -2.91
C ILE A 58 -5.41 1.36 -2.34
N ASP A 59 -6.27 0.76 -3.15
CA ASP A 59 -7.48 0.12 -2.65
C ASP A 59 -7.14 -1.05 -1.71
N ASN A 60 -6.10 -1.83 -2.02
CA ASN A 60 -5.64 -2.90 -1.13
C ASN A 60 -5.11 -2.34 0.19
N LEU A 61 -4.38 -1.22 0.15
CA LEU A 61 -3.91 -0.55 1.38
C LEU A 61 -5.07 -0.02 2.21
N LYS A 62 -6.09 0.56 1.56
CA LYS A 62 -7.32 0.98 2.25
C LYS A 62 -8.00 -0.19 2.94
N LEU A 63 -8.05 -1.33 2.26
CA LEU A 63 -8.66 -2.54 2.82
C LEU A 63 -7.92 -2.99 4.08
N VAL A 64 -6.59 -3.06 4.04
CA VAL A 64 -5.78 -3.40 5.21
C VAL A 64 -6.06 -2.43 6.35
N LEU A 65 -6.02 -1.13 6.09
CA LEU A 65 -6.28 -0.11 7.11
C LEU A 65 -7.68 -0.26 7.70
N SER A 66 -8.69 -0.47 6.86
CA SER A 66 -10.09 -0.57 7.32
C SER A 66 -10.30 -1.76 8.24
N GLU A 67 -9.62 -2.87 8.00
CA GLU A 67 -9.74 -4.06 8.84
C GLU A 67 -9.16 -3.89 10.24
N ILE A 68 -8.31 -2.89 10.43
CA ILE A 68 -7.74 -2.56 11.75
C ILE A 68 -8.26 -1.22 12.29
N GLY A 69 -9.38 -0.74 11.72
CA GLY A 69 -10.08 0.44 12.21
C GLY A 69 -9.46 1.77 11.82
N LEU A 70 -8.69 1.80 10.74
CA LEU A 70 -8.03 3.02 10.26
C LEU A 70 -8.46 3.36 8.84
N GLY A 71 -8.10 4.55 8.40
CA GLY A 71 -8.32 5.02 7.04
C GLY A 71 -7.11 5.78 6.52
N LEU A 72 -7.21 6.27 5.29
CA LEU A 72 -6.12 7.02 4.66
C LEU A 72 -5.78 8.30 5.42
N GLU A 73 -6.72 8.87 6.15
CA GLU A 73 -6.50 10.06 6.98
C GLU A 73 -5.49 9.83 8.11
N HIS A 74 -5.21 8.59 8.45
CA HIS A 74 -4.25 8.24 9.50
C HIS A 74 -2.84 7.99 8.96
N VAL A 75 -2.67 7.99 7.64
CA VAL A 75 -1.36 7.72 7.01
C VAL A 75 -0.48 8.95 7.12
N VAL A 76 0.70 8.78 7.68
CA VAL A 76 1.67 9.88 7.86
C VAL A 76 2.84 9.81 6.88
N SER A 77 3.17 8.62 6.40
CA SER A 77 4.28 8.42 5.47
C SER A 77 3.98 7.31 4.48
N ALA A 78 4.41 7.50 3.25
CA ALA A 78 4.26 6.53 2.18
C ALA A 78 5.57 6.37 1.42
N ARG A 79 5.84 5.14 0.97
CA ARG A 79 6.90 4.89 -0.01
C ARG A 79 6.27 4.27 -1.24
N ALA A 80 6.61 4.80 -2.41
CA ALA A 80 6.15 4.28 -3.68
C ALA A 80 7.34 3.77 -4.49
N PHE A 81 7.22 2.57 -5.03
CA PHE A 81 8.26 1.90 -5.81
C PHE A 81 7.74 1.68 -7.22
N LEU A 82 8.49 2.14 -8.21
CA LEU A 82 8.13 1.99 -9.63
C LEU A 82 9.24 1.24 -10.36
N ILE A 83 8.86 0.31 -11.24
CA ILE A 83 9.86 -0.34 -12.12
C ILE A 83 10.25 0.55 -13.29
N ASP A 84 9.48 1.61 -13.58
CA ASP A 84 9.73 2.51 -14.68
C ASP A 84 9.36 3.93 -14.28
N MET A 85 10.37 4.79 -14.07
CA MET A 85 10.13 6.17 -13.64
C MET A 85 9.46 7.04 -14.70
N ARG A 86 9.36 6.58 -15.95
CA ARG A 86 8.56 7.27 -16.97
C ARG A 86 7.07 7.28 -16.62
N GLU A 87 6.65 6.40 -15.70
CA GLU A 87 5.26 6.32 -15.24
C GLU A 87 4.98 7.17 -14.00
N PHE A 88 5.96 7.94 -13.55
CA PHE A 88 5.87 8.75 -12.33
C PHE A 88 4.68 9.72 -12.35
N GLU A 89 4.50 10.46 -13.45
CA GLU A 89 3.41 11.45 -13.55
C GLU A 89 2.03 10.79 -13.50
N THR A 90 1.86 9.67 -14.21
CA THR A 90 0.57 8.96 -14.21
C THR A 90 0.27 8.37 -12.84
N MET A 91 1.25 7.76 -12.20
CA MET A 91 1.09 7.24 -10.84
C MET A 91 0.74 8.36 -9.87
N ASN A 92 1.43 9.50 -9.96
CA ASN A 92 1.19 10.65 -9.09
C ASN A 92 -0.24 11.18 -9.21
N LYS A 93 -0.76 11.24 -10.44
CA LYS A 93 -2.13 11.71 -10.67
C LYS A 93 -3.16 10.84 -9.97
N ILE A 94 -2.99 9.51 -10.07
CA ILE A 94 -3.88 8.57 -9.40
C ILE A 94 -3.72 8.64 -7.89
N TYR A 95 -2.48 8.63 -7.40
CA TYR A 95 -2.18 8.74 -5.98
C TYR A 95 -2.82 10.00 -5.37
N ALA A 96 -2.67 11.13 -6.05
CA ALA A 96 -3.22 12.41 -5.58
C ALA A 96 -4.74 12.36 -5.41
N SER A 97 -5.44 11.57 -6.20
CA SER A 97 -6.91 11.47 -6.12
C SER A 97 -7.41 10.84 -4.82
N TYR A 98 -6.54 10.18 -4.08
CA TYR A 98 -6.90 9.51 -2.82
C TYR A 98 -6.71 10.37 -1.58
N PHE A 99 -6.03 11.51 -1.69
CA PHE A 99 -5.71 12.36 -0.54
C PHE A 99 -6.11 13.82 -0.80
N PRO A 100 -6.74 14.51 0.19
CA PRO A 100 -6.98 15.94 0.06
C PRO A 100 -5.64 16.69 -0.12
N PRO A 101 -5.60 17.76 -0.94
CA PRO A 101 -4.35 18.46 -1.23
C PRO A 101 -3.56 18.97 -0.02
N ASN A 102 -4.26 19.29 1.07
CA ASN A 102 -3.64 19.81 2.29
C ASN A 102 -3.39 18.76 3.37
N LYS A 103 -3.65 17.47 3.07
CA LYS A 103 -3.52 16.38 4.04
C LYS A 103 -2.84 15.16 3.41
N ARG A 104 -1.83 15.38 2.61
CA ARG A 104 -1.07 14.31 1.97
C ARG A 104 0.03 13.81 2.89
N PRO A 105 0.25 12.49 2.96
CA PRO A 105 1.40 11.95 3.70
C PRO A 105 2.73 12.47 3.15
N ALA A 106 3.76 12.49 3.99
CA ALA A 106 5.11 12.57 3.48
C ALA A 106 5.35 11.36 2.58
N ARG A 107 6.03 11.54 1.45
CA ARG A 107 6.22 10.44 0.50
C ARG A 107 7.59 10.49 -0.16
N THR A 108 8.17 9.30 -0.33
CA THR A 108 9.34 9.08 -1.18
C THR A 108 8.94 8.11 -2.30
N CYS A 109 9.34 8.41 -3.52
CA CYS A 109 9.15 7.52 -4.66
C CYS A 109 10.50 7.20 -5.28
N ILE A 110 10.79 5.91 -5.49
CA ILE A 110 12.06 5.46 -6.09
C ILE A 110 11.78 4.45 -7.20
N GLY A 111 12.70 4.45 -8.19
CA GLY A 111 12.72 3.42 -9.22
C GLY A 111 13.45 2.19 -8.71
N VAL A 112 12.95 1.02 -9.06
CA VAL A 112 13.53 -0.27 -8.66
C VAL A 112 13.67 -1.16 -9.90
N THR A 113 14.49 -2.21 -9.79
CA THR A 113 14.75 -3.12 -10.91
C THR A 113 13.65 -4.14 -11.14
N GLY A 114 12.79 -4.37 -10.16
CA GLY A 114 11.69 -5.31 -10.27
C GLY A 114 10.89 -5.38 -8.98
N LEU A 115 9.67 -5.88 -9.09
CA LEU A 115 8.75 -6.07 -7.98
C LEU A 115 8.13 -7.45 -8.07
N ALA A 116 7.58 -7.93 -6.94
CA ALA A 116 6.94 -9.24 -6.88
C ALA A 116 5.84 -9.35 -7.94
N LYS A 117 5.68 -10.53 -8.52
CA LYS A 117 4.69 -10.86 -9.55
C LYS A 117 4.75 -9.91 -10.76
N ALA A 118 5.92 -9.37 -11.07
CA ALA A 118 6.10 -8.41 -12.15
C ALA A 118 5.19 -7.19 -12.05
N ALA A 119 4.86 -6.76 -10.84
CA ALA A 119 4.07 -5.54 -10.62
C ALA A 119 4.86 -4.33 -11.12
N ARG A 120 4.15 -3.30 -11.57
CA ARG A 120 4.73 -2.04 -12.00
C ARG A 120 4.88 -1.04 -10.86
N VAL A 121 4.11 -1.23 -9.80
CA VAL A 121 4.09 -0.32 -8.65
C VAL A 121 3.86 -1.12 -7.37
N GLU A 122 4.49 -0.66 -6.30
CA GLU A 122 4.25 -1.13 -4.94
C GLU A 122 4.26 0.08 -4.03
N ILE A 123 3.39 0.10 -3.02
CA ILE A 123 3.32 1.21 -2.05
C ILE A 123 3.19 0.63 -0.66
N ASP A 124 3.92 1.19 0.32
CA ASP A 124 3.73 0.90 1.73
C ASP A 124 3.40 2.18 2.51
N PHE A 125 2.84 2.00 3.70
CA PHE A 125 2.42 3.12 4.54
C PHE A 125 2.95 2.97 5.97
N ILE A 126 3.13 4.13 6.62
CA ILE A 126 3.18 4.21 8.08
C ILE A 126 1.99 5.07 8.48
N ALA A 127 1.18 4.55 9.40
CA ALA A 127 0.01 5.24 9.92
C ALA A 127 0.14 5.48 11.43
N ARG A 128 -0.64 6.41 11.93
CA ARG A 128 -0.69 6.71 13.37
C ARG A 128 -2.13 6.57 13.85
N ARG A 129 -2.34 5.68 14.80
CA ARG A 129 -3.67 5.51 15.42
C ARG A 129 -4.00 6.75 16.26
N PRO A 130 -5.19 7.31 16.10
CA PRO A 130 -5.59 8.49 16.87
C PRO A 130 -5.72 8.22 18.36
#